data_3d2132295957df7a02b258bed326a98c
#
_entry.id   3d2132295957df7a02b258bed326a98c
#
_cell.length_a   1.000
_cell.length_b   1.000
_cell.length_c   1.000
_cell.angle_alpha   90.00
_cell.angle_beta   90.00
_cell.angle_gamma   90.00
#
_symmetry.space_group_name_H-M   'P 1'
#
loop_
_entity.id
_entity.type
_entity.pdbx_description
1 polymer ?
#
loop_
_entity_poly.entity_id
_entity_poly.type
_entity_poly.pdbx_seq_one_letter_code
_entity_poly.pdbx_strand_id
1 'polypeptide(L)'
;MVLVNNRAAGFDLPCIVADEAGGVRQVVSHLISAGHQRIAMLMGRFSPYVTSARYNAFLSVMRENGLSVDESGALMCDRDIQSATEAALRLLSRPDRPSAVFAFNDVLAAGVMKAARRLGLRLPEDLAVVGFDDSSVCPMMEPELSSIHVDCRRMGELCMEHMAALLDGAQDIPRLTVVPVNLKIRASSRAAN
;
A
#
# COMPACT_ATOMS: atom_id res chain seq x y z
N MET A 1 20.90 -17.09 6.60
CA MET A 1 19.48 -16.64 6.68
C MET A 1 19.32 -15.38 5.85
N VAL A 2 18.25 -15.27 5.06
CA VAL A 2 17.89 -14.09 4.27
C VAL A 2 16.50 -13.62 4.71
N LEU A 3 16.28 -12.33 4.86
CA LEU A 3 14.99 -11.75 5.22
C LEU A 3 14.26 -11.26 3.97
N VAL A 4 12.94 -11.50 3.89
CA VAL A 4 12.08 -11.01 2.82
C VAL A 4 10.97 -10.13 3.39
N ASN A 5 10.74 -8.97 2.80
CA ASN A 5 9.78 -7.95 3.25
C ASN A 5 9.91 -7.58 4.74
N ASN A 6 11.11 -7.68 5.27
CA ASN A 6 11.39 -7.33 6.66
C ASN A 6 12.84 -6.93 6.84
N ARG A 7 13.12 -6.21 7.93
CA ARG A 7 14.46 -5.90 8.42
C ARG A 7 14.50 -6.16 9.92
N ALA A 8 15.48 -6.92 10.38
CA ALA A 8 15.68 -7.18 11.79
C ALA A 8 16.67 -6.16 12.35
N ALA A 9 16.21 -5.30 13.25
CA ALA A 9 17.10 -4.36 13.93
C ALA A 9 18.16 -5.12 14.76
N GLY A 10 19.41 -4.69 14.65
CA GLY A 10 20.53 -5.32 15.39
C GLY A 10 21.11 -6.59 14.74
N PHE A 11 20.58 -7.03 13.59
CA PHE A 11 21.12 -8.17 12.83
C PHE A 11 21.60 -7.72 11.45
N ASP A 12 22.83 -8.09 11.11
CA ASP A 12 23.43 -7.82 9.81
C ASP A 12 23.12 -8.97 8.82
N LEU A 13 21.87 -9.06 8.43
CA LEU A 13 21.37 -10.10 7.53
C LEU A 13 21.01 -9.52 6.16
N PRO A 14 21.26 -10.23 5.06
CA PRO A 14 20.77 -9.86 3.75
C PRO A 14 19.23 -9.75 3.76
N CYS A 15 18.73 -8.64 3.23
CA CYS A 15 17.31 -8.34 3.17
C CYS A 15 16.89 -8.07 1.73
N ILE A 16 15.78 -8.64 1.31
CA ILE A 16 15.12 -8.36 0.04
C ILE A 16 13.78 -7.72 0.35
N VAL A 17 13.57 -6.50 -0.11
CA VAL A 17 12.35 -5.71 0.17
C VAL A 17 11.79 -5.13 -1.11
N ALA A 18 10.49 -4.92 -1.15
CA ALA A 18 9.87 -4.09 -2.18
C ALA A 18 10.24 -2.61 -1.97
N ASP A 19 10.20 -1.81 -3.04
CA ASP A 19 10.32 -0.35 -2.93
C ASP A 19 9.03 0.25 -2.36
N GLU A 20 8.87 0.11 -1.03
CA GLU A 20 7.69 0.55 -0.30
C GLU A 20 7.46 2.06 -0.47
N ALA A 21 8.52 2.84 -0.36
CA ALA A 21 8.43 4.30 -0.45
C ALA A 21 8.11 4.77 -1.88
N GLY A 22 8.75 4.18 -2.88
CA GLY A 22 8.48 4.46 -4.29
C GLY A 22 7.05 4.05 -4.69
N GLY A 23 6.55 2.93 -4.16
CA GLY A 23 5.16 2.51 -4.37
C GLY A 23 4.16 3.51 -3.80
N VAL A 24 4.35 3.93 -2.55
CA VAL A 24 3.48 4.95 -1.92
C VAL A 24 3.54 6.28 -2.69
N ARG A 25 4.73 6.69 -3.13
CA ARG A 25 4.89 7.90 -3.95
C ARG A 25 4.07 7.80 -5.24
N GLN A 26 4.10 6.67 -5.93
CA GLN A 26 3.30 6.46 -7.15
C GLN A 26 1.79 6.57 -6.86
N VAL A 27 1.30 5.95 -5.77
CA VAL A 27 -0.12 6.02 -5.38
C VAL A 27 -0.55 7.45 -5.09
N VAL A 28 0.17 8.14 -4.19
CA VAL A 28 -0.24 9.49 -3.75
C VAL A 28 -0.15 10.48 -4.90
N SER A 29 0.93 10.42 -5.72
CA SER A 29 1.06 11.26 -6.91
C SER A 29 -0.06 11.02 -7.93
N HIS A 30 -0.47 9.76 -8.15
CA HIS A 30 -1.60 9.42 -9.01
C HIS A 30 -2.90 10.07 -8.49
N LEU A 31 -3.20 9.92 -7.20
CA LEU A 31 -4.41 10.48 -6.60
C LEU A 31 -4.42 12.03 -6.64
N ILE A 32 -3.29 12.66 -6.37
CA ILE A 32 -3.15 14.13 -6.47
C ILE A 32 -3.35 14.59 -7.93
N SER A 33 -2.75 13.89 -8.89
CA SER A 33 -2.91 14.19 -10.33
C SER A 33 -4.35 14.02 -10.81
N ALA A 34 -5.13 13.13 -10.16
CA ALA A 34 -6.56 12.98 -10.37
C ALA A 34 -7.42 14.04 -9.66
N GLY A 35 -6.79 15.03 -8.97
CA GLY A 35 -7.47 16.14 -8.32
C GLY A 35 -7.85 15.92 -6.85
N HIS A 36 -7.45 14.80 -6.25
CA HIS A 36 -7.76 14.54 -4.86
C HIS A 36 -6.84 15.35 -3.92
N GLN A 37 -7.46 16.12 -3.03
CA GLN A 37 -6.77 16.91 -2.00
C GLN A 37 -6.94 16.34 -0.59
N ARG A 38 -8.03 15.62 -0.36
CA ARG A 38 -8.29 14.90 0.91
C ARG A 38 -8.08 13.42 0.66
N ILE A 39 -6.88 12.96 1.00
CA ILE A 39 -6.45 11.57 0.83
C ILE A 39 -6.19 10.99 2.21
N ALA A 40 -6.83 9.88 2.53
CA ALA A 40 -6.58 9.15 3.76
C ALA A 40 -5.80 7.85 3.50
N MET A 41 -5.07 7.37 4.51
CA MET A 41 -4.41 6.08 4.50
C MET A 41 -5.08 5.15 5.52
N LEU A 42 -5.55 3.98 5.07
CA LEU A 42 -5.99 2.91 5.96
C LEU A 42 -4.86 1.93 6.18
N MET A 43 -4.35 1.85 7.40
CA MET A 43 -3.20 1.02 7.78
C MET A 43 -3.62 -0.24 8.52
N GLY A 44 -2.79 -1.29 8.40
CA GLY A 44 -2.91 -2.51 9.19
C GLY A 44 -1.70 -2.69 10.12
N ARG A 45 -1.84 -3.55 11.12
CA ARG A 45 -0.74 -3.95 12.02
C ARG A 45 0.12 -5.02 11.34
N PHE A 46 1.07 -4.62 10.52
CA PHE A 46 2.01 -5.49 9.80
C PHE A 46 3.41 -5.44 10.41
N SER A 47 4.41 -5.90 9.67
CA SER A 47 5.82 -5.74 10.06
C SER A 47 6.12 -4.26 10.37
N PRO A 48 6.82 -3.95 11.49
CA PRO A 48 7.18 -2.57 11.83
C PRO A 48 7.94 -1.87 10.69
N TYR A 49 8.80 -2.59 9.97
CA TYR A 49 9.55 -2.05 8.84
C TYR A 49 8.62 -1.56 7.73
N VAL A 50 7.75 -2.42 7.20
CA VAL A 50 6.84 -2.09 6.09
C VAL A 50 5.84 -1.01 6.52
N THR A 51 5.29 -1.14 7.73
CA THR A 51 4.33 -0.16 8.26
C THR A 51 4.94 1.23 8.35
N SER A 52 6.15 1.35 8.92
CA SER A 52 6.84 2.63 9.04
C SER A 52 7.26 3.18 7.67
N ALA A 53 7.76 2.32 6.77
CA ALA A 53 8.18 2.75 5.42
C ALA A 53 7.02 3.35 4.63
N ARG A 54 5.87 2.66 4.57
CA ARG A 54 4.68 3.16 3.86
C ARG A 54 4.10 4.42 4.51
N TYR A 55 3.98 4.43 5.84
CA TYR A 55 3.43 5.58 6.56
C TYR A 55 4.29 6.83 6.40
N ASN A 56 5.61 6.71 6.61
CA ASN A 56 6.52 7.85 6.49
C ASN A 56 6.56 8.38 5.06
N ALA A 57 6.53 7.49 4.05
CA ALA A 57 6.46 7.89 2.65
C ALA A 57 5.15 8.62 2.35
N PHE A 58 4.00 8.15 2.87
CA PHE A 58 2.71 8.81 2.72
C PHE A 58 2.76 10.23 3.27
N LEU A 59 3.21 10.41 4.52
CA LEU A 59 3.34 11.73 5.13
C LEU A 59 4.29 12.65 4.37
N SER A 60 5.42 12.10 3.87
CA SER A 60 6.40 12.89 3.10
C SER A 60 5.79 13.41 1.81
N VAL A 61 5.17 12.54 1.02
CA VAL A 61 4.59 12.93 -0.28
C VAL A 61 3.42 13.89 -0.11
N MET A 62 2.56 13.69 0.87
CA MET A 62 1.48 14.63 1.18
C MET A 62 2.04 16.02 1.51
N ARG A 63 3.04 16.10 2.39
CA ARG A 63 3.69 17.36 2.78
C ARG A 63 4.40 18.03 1.60
N GLU A 64 5.13 17.27 0.78
CA GLU A 64 5.82 17.77 -0.43
C GLU A 64 4.86 18.46 -1.41
N ASN A 65 3.57 18.03 -1.41
CA ASN A 65 2.52 18.60 -2.25
C ASN A 65 1.62 19.62 -1.51
N GLY A 66 2.01 20.06 -0.32
CA GLY A 66 1.26 21.08 0.45
C GLY A 66 -0.06 20.56 1.05
N LEU A 67 -0.24 19.23 1.10
CA LEU A 67 -1.43 18.59 1.66
C LEU A 67 -1.20 18.20 3.12
N SER A 68 -2.17 18.51 3.98
CA SER A 68 -2.13 18.11 5.39
C SER A 68 -2.71 16.71 5.58
N VAL A 69 -2.13 15.98 6.52
CA VAL A 69 -2.70 14.73 7.05
C VAL A 69 -3.02 15.00 8.52
N ASP A 70 -4.30 15.05 8.85
CA ASP A 70 -4.76 15.12 10.24
C ASP A 70 -4.73 13.72 10.89
N GLU A 71 -4.98 13.63 12.19
CA GLU A 71 -5.02 12.36 12.93
C GLU A 71 -6.05 11.36 12.35
N SER A 72 -7.06 11.85 11.65
CA SER A 72 -8.06 11.01 11.00
C SER A 72 -7.66 10.56 9.60
N GLY A 73 -6.63 11.16 9.02
CA GLY A 73 -6.12 10.82 7.68
C GLY A 73 -5.24 9.57 7.65
N ALA A 74 -4.92 8.97 8.82
CA ALA A 74 -4.20 7.71 8.90
C ALA A 74 -4.83 6.82 9.98
N LEU A 75 -5.70 5.91 9.57
CA LEU A 75 -6.44 5.04 10.47
C LEU A 75 -5.80 3.65 10.55
N MET A 76 -5.70 3.14 11.78
CA MET A 76 -5.21 1.79 12.03
C MET A 76 -6.38 0.81 12.22
N CYS A 77 -6.31 -0.37 11.59
CA CYS A 77 -7.23 -1.48 11.79
C CYS A 77 -6.50 -2.82 11.86
N ASP A 78 -7.20 -3.91 12.13
CA ASP A 78 -6.63 -5.25 12.04
C ASP A 78 -6.53 -5.69 10.57
N ARG A 79 -5.83 -6.80 10.32
CA ARG A 79 -5.45 -7.25 8.97
C ARG A 79 -6.54 -8.05 8.25
N ASP A 80 -7.79 -7.69 8.45
CA ASP A 80 -8.93 -8.37 7.86
C ASP A 80 -9.95 -7.40 7.26
N ILE A 81 -10.79 -7.93 6.36
CA ILE A 81 -11.80 -7.15 5.63
C ILE A 81 -12.83 -6.55 6.56
N GLN A 82 -13.21 -7.23 7.65
CA GLN A 82 -14.25 -6.75 8.55
C GLN A 82 -13.78 -5.53 9.32
N SER A 83 -12.61 -5.61 9.96
CA SER A 83 -12.00 -4.50 10.69
C SER A 83 -11.74 -3.30 9.77
N ALA A 84 -11.25 -3.55 8.56
CA ALA A 84 -11.08 -2.52 7.54
C ALA A 84 -12.41 -1.87 7.12
N THR A 85 -13.49 -2.67 6.98
CA THR A 85 -14.83 -2.15 6.66
C THR A 85 -15.35 -1.24 7.77
N GLU A 86 -15.22 -1.65 9.02
CA GLU A 86 -15.67 -0.88 10.18
C GLU A 86 -14.90 0.45 10.32
N ALA A 87 -13.57 0.40 10.15
CA ALA A 87 -12.75 1.61 10.17
C ALA A 87 -13.12 2.56 9.01
N ALA A 88 -13.29 2.01 7.81
CA ALA A 88 -13.69 2.79 6.63
C ALA A 88 -15.10 3.37 6.77
N LEU A 89 -16.06 2.65 7.34
CA LEU A 89 -17.40 3.19 7.60
C LEU A 89 -17.32 4.44 8.49
N ARG A 90 -16.54 4.39 9.60
CA ARG A 90 -16.35 5.55 10.48
C ARG A 90 -15.73 6.74 9.73
N LEU A 91 -14.70 6.48 8.92
CA LEU A 91 -14.01 7.50 8.14
C LEU A 91 -14.90 8.15 7.10
N LEU A 92 -15.62 7.32 6.33
CA LEU A 92 -16.40 7.76 5.15
C LEU A 92 -17.77 8.35 5.51
N SER A 93 -18.27 8.14 6.74
CA SER A 93 -19.51 8.74 7.23
C SER A 93 -19.34 10.17 7.73
N ARG A 94 -18.13 10.70 7.79
CA ARG A 94 -17.85 12.06 8.25
C ARG A 94 -18.25 13.09 7.19
N PRO A 95 -18.69 14.30 7.60
CA PRO A 95 -19.00 15.39 6.65
C PRO A 95 -17.77 15.82 5.83
N ASP A 96 -16.57 15.77 6.42
CA ASP A 96 -15.28 16.10 5.84
C ASP A 96 -14.51 14.89 5.30
N ARG A 97 -15.23 13.81 4.94
CA ARG A 97 -14.64 12.55 4.47
C ARG A 97 -13.61 12.75 3.36
N PRO A 98 -12.60 11.88 3.27
CA PRO A 98 -11.65 11.90 2.17
C PRO A 98 -12.36 11.58 0.83
N SER A 99 -11.81 12.10 -0.26
CA SER A 99 -12.22 11.76 -1.62
C SER A 99 -11.40 10.62 -2.23
N ALA A 100 -10.31 10.21 -1.55
CA ALA A 100 -9.51 9.06 -1.92
C ALA A 100 -8.97 8.35 -0.68
N VAL A 101 -8.84 7.04 -0.77
CA VAL A 101 -8.22 6.19 0.27
C VAL A 101 -7.14 5.33 -0.35
N PHE A 102 -5.92 5.47 0.17
CA PHE A 102 -4.86 4.52 -0.01
C PHE A 102 -4.95 3.47 1.11
N ALA A 103 -5.27 2.24 0.76
CA ALA A 103 -5.28 1.13 1.70
C ALA A 103 -3.91 0.44 1.72
N PHE A 104 -3.45 0.06 2.92
CA PHE A 104 -2.14 -0.55 3.14
C PHE A 104 -1.88 -1.76 2.23
N ASN A 105 -2.92 -2.56 1.95
CA ASN A 105 -2.89 -3.65 0.99
C ASN A 105 -4.28 -3.90 0.38
N ASP A 106 -4.37 -4.85 -0.55
CA ASP A 106 -5.61 -5.15 -1.29
C ASP A 106 -6.72 -5.72 -0.39
N VAL A 107 -6.37 -6.44 0.69
CA VAL A 107 -7.36 -6.95 1.65
C VAL A 107 -8.05 -5.79 2.37
N LEU A 108 -7.27 -4.79 2.82
CA LEU A 108 -7.83 -3.60 3.44
C LEU A 108 -8.59 -2.74 2.44
N ALA A 109 -8.11 -2.65 1.18
CA ALA A 109 -8.81 -1.98 0.08
C ALA A 109 -10.20 -2.58 -0.17
N ALA A 110 -10.31 -3.91 -0.16
CA ALA A 110 -11.61 -4.59 -0.26
C ALA A 110 -12.58 -4.19 0.86
N GLY A 111 -12.06 -4.00 2.09
CA GLY A 111 -12.83 -3.48 3.23
C GLY A 111 -13.32 -2.05 2.99
N VAL A 112 -12.47 -1.17 2.45
CA VAL A 112 -12.84 0.21 2.07
C VAL A 112 -13.93 0.21 1.00
N MET A 113 -13.75 -0.57 -0.07
CA MET A 113 -14.75 -0.68 -1.15
C MET A 113 -16.10 -1.21 -0.64
N LYS A 114 -16.07 -2.18 0.28
CA LYS A 114 -17.28 -2.70 0.93
C LYS A 114 -17.98 -1.63 1.79
N ALA A 115 -17.23 -0.80 2.50
CA ALA A 115 -17.77 0.32 3.27
C ALA A 115 -18.38 1.39 2.34
N ALA A 116 -17.68 1.77 1.28
CA ALA A 116 -18.17 2.70 0.26
C ALA A 116 -19.51 2.24 -0.32
N ARG A 117 -19.60 0.97 -0.72
CA ARG A 117 -20.84 0.38 -1.25
C ARG A 117 -21.99 0.43 -0.24
N ARG A 118 -21.73 0.17 1.05
CA ARG A 118 -22.77 0.26 2.12
C ARG A 118 -23.28 1.67 2.33
N LEU A 119 -22.43 2.68 2.05
CA LEU A 119 -22.78 4.10 2.14
C LEU A 119 -23.35 4.66 0.83
N GLY A 120 -23.52 3.83 -0.21
CA GLY A 120 -24.00 4.26 -1.52
C GLY A 120 -23.02 5.15 -2.29
N LEU A 121 -21.72 5.12 -1.94
CA LEU A 121 -20.69 5.88 -2.65
C LEU A 121 -20.28 5.15 -3.93
N ARG A 122 -20.22 5.90 -5.02
CA ARG A 122 -19.72 5.40 -6.32
C ARG A 122 -18.20 5.44 -6.35
N LEU A 123 -17.62 4.43 -6.94
CA LEU A 123 -16.18 4.32 -7.17
C LEU A 123 -15.92 4.39 -8.67
N PRO A 124 -15.04 5.26 -9.15
CA PRO A 124 -14.19 6.20 -8.40
C PRO A 124 -14.81 7.58 -8.14
N GLU A 125 -16.03 7.88 -8.62
CA GLU A 125 -16.60 9.24 -8.73
C GLU A 125 -16.74 9.93 -7.36
N ASP A 126 -17.21 9.20 -6.34
CA ASP A 126 -17.41 9.73 -4.99
C ASP A 126 -16.24 9.39 -4.05
N LEU A 127 -15.48 8.33 -4.38
CA LEU A 127 -14.31 7.86 -3.63
C LEU A 127 -13.37 7.06 -4.53
N ALA A 128 -12.13 7.49 -4.67
CA ALA A 128 -11.08 6.67 -5.28
C ALA A 128 -10.46 5.74 -4.24
N VAL A 129 -10.14 4.50 -4.62
CA VAL A 129 -9.50 3.51 -3.75
C VAL A 129 -8.29 2.89 -4.47
N VAL A 130 -7.15 2.87 -3.77
CA VAL A 130 -5.93 2.21 -4.26
C VAL A 130 -5.41 1.27 -3.17
N GLY A 131 -5.04 0.06 -3.56
CA GLY A 131 -4.40 -0.96 -2.73
C GLY A 131 -2.89 -1.05 -2.91
N PHE A 132 -2.33 -2.14 -2.40
CA PHE A 132 -0.94 -2.53 -2.54
C PHE A 132 -0.86 -4.05 -2.56
N ASP A 133 0.07 -4.64 -3.29
CA ASP A 133 0.45 -6.04 -3.55
C ASP A 133 -0.01 -6.53 -4.94
N ASP A 134 -1.04 -5.96 -5.56
CA ASP A 134 -1.66 -6.38 -6.84
C ASP A 134 -1.99 -7.88 -6.83
N SER A 135 -2.68 -8.29 -5.79
CA SER A 135 -3.12 -9.67 -5.61
C SER A 135 -4.14 -10.09 -6.68
N SER A 136 -4.27 -11.40 -6.88
CA SER A 136 -5.15 -11.98 -7.93
C SER A 136 -6.62 -11.59 -7.82
N VAL A 137 -7.05 -11.03 -6.68
CA VAL A 137 -8.43 -10.57 -6.49
C VAL A 137 -8.68 -9.15 -7.02
N CYS A 138 -7.62 -8.36 -7.29
CA CYS A 138 -7.78 -6.99 -7.78
C CYS A 138 -8.62 -6.87 -9.06
N PRO A 139 -8.38 -7.68 -10.12
CA PRO A 139 -9.21 -7.66 -11.33
C PRO A 139 -10.59 -8.31 -11.15
N MET A 140 -10.84 -8.98 -10.02
CA MET A 140 -12.13 -9.63 -9.73
C MET A 140 -13.07 -8.73 -8.91
N MET A 141 -12.57 -7.59 -8.43
CA MET A 141 -13.37 -6.61 -7.69
C MET A 141 -14.21 -5.76 -8.64
N GLU A 142 -15.33 -5.24 -8.14
CA GLU A 142 -16.22 -4.34 -8.91
C GLU A 142 -16.37 -3.01 -8.13
N PRO A 143 -15.80 -1.93 -8.68
CA PRO A 143 -14.90 -1.83 -9.84
C PRO A 143 -13.53 -2.50 -9.60
N GLU A 144 -12.79 -2.85 -10.67
CA GLU A 144 -11.46 -3.42 -10.57
C GLU A 144 -10.51 -2.54 -9.74
N LEU A 145 -9.79 -3.12 -8.79
CA LEU A 145 -8.94 -2.40 -7.85
C LEU A 145 -7.60 -1.98 -8.47
N SER A 146 -7.33 -0.69 -8.45
CA SER A 146 -5.97 -0.14 -8.67
C SER A 146 -5.07 -0.54 -7.52
N SER A 147 -3.87 -1.01 -7.81
CA SER A 147 -2.95 -1.48 -6.77
C SER A 147 -1.49 -1.38 -7.21
N ILE A 148 -0.57 -1.31 -6.26
CA ILE A 148 0.86 -1.45 -6.52
C ILE A 148 1.18 -2.91 -6.75
N HIS A 149 1.74 -3.20 -7.92
CA HIS A 149 2.27 -4.51 -8.24
C HIS A 149 3.63 -4.73 -7.59
N VAL A 150 3.71 -5.79 -6.77
CA VAL A 150 4.94 -6.29 -6.15
C VAL A 150 5.32 -7.60 -6.83
N ASP A 151 6.50 -7.65 -7.43
CA ASP A 151 7.00 -8.87 -8.06
C ASP A 151 7.51 -9.87 -7.00
N CYS A 152 6.56 -10.54 -6.33
CA CYS A 152 6.85 -11.55 -5.32
C CYS A 152 7.66 -12.73 -5.87
N ARG A 153 7.51 -13.04 -7.18
CA ARG A 153 8.30 -14.08 -7.84
C ARG A 153 9.78 -13.70 -7.88
N ARG A 154 10.09 -12.47 -8.36
CA ARG A 154 11.47 -11.98 -8.39
C ARG A 154 12.07 -11.88 -6.99
N MET A 155 11.30 -11.48 -6.00
CA MET A 155 11.74 -11.47 -4.60
C MET A 155 12.11 -12.87 -4.11
N GLY A 156 11.31 -13.88 -4.46
CA GLY A 156 11.59 -15.29 -4.16
C GLY A 156 12.85 -15.81 -4.87
N GLU A 157 13.02 -15.50 -6.15
CA GLU A 157 14.22 -15.84 -6.92
C GLU A 157 15.49 -15.27 -6.28
N LEU A 158 15.48 -13.95 -5.97
CA LEU A 158 16.58 -13.26 -5.28
C LEU A 158 16.88 -13.87 -3.90
N CYS A 159 15.84 -14.28 -3.17
CA CYS A 159 16.01 -14.95 -1.90
C CYS A 159 16.78 -16.26 -2.05
N MET A 160 16.44 -17.08 -3.05
CA MET A 160 17.14 -18.32 -3.32
C MET A 160 18.55 -18.09 -3.83
N GLU A 161 18.77 -17.09 -4.71
CA GLU A 161 20.11 -16.69 -5.18
C GLU A 161 21.01 -16.31 -4.00
N HIS A 162 20.52 -15.46 -3.08
CA HIS A 162 21.29 -15.05 -1.90
C HIS A 162 21.53 -16.22 -0.94
N MET A 163 20.55 -17.10 -0.74
CA MET A 163 20.71 -18.28 0.11
C MET A 163 21.77 -19.25 -0.45
N ALA A 164 21.74 -19.54 -1.75
CA ALA A 164 22.72 -20.38 -2.40
C ALA A 164 24.13 -19.79 -2.25
N ALA A 165 24.29 -18.50 -2.56
CA ALA A 165 25.58 -17.82 -2.39
C ALA A 165 26.11 -17.87 -0.96
N LEU A 166 25.23 -17.74 0.07
CA LEU A 166 25.62 -17.89 1.48
C LEU A 166 26.11 -19.30 1.81
N LEU A 167 25.46 -20.33 1.25
CA LEU A 167 25.87 -21.73 1.45
C LEU A 167 27.22 -22.02 0.78
N ASP A 168 27.49 -21.39 -0.36
CA ASP A 168 28.77 -21.49 -1.07
C ASP A 168 29.90 -20.65 -0.45
N GLY A 169 29.62 -19.95 0.67
CA GLY A 169 30.60 -19.17 1.42
C GLY A 169 30.89 -17.78 0.86
N ALA A 170 30.03 -17.26 -0.03
CA ALA A 170 30.18 -15.90 -0.55
C ALA A 170 30.09 -14.86 0.58
N GLN A 171 31.03 -13.89 0.56
CA GLN A 171 31.12 -12.82 1.56
C GLN A 171 30.46 -11.51 1.06
N ASP A 172 30.34 -11.31 -0.24
CA ASP A 172 29.90 -10.07 -0.88
C ASP A 172 28.44 -10.10 -1.30
N ILE A 173 27.55 -10.54 -0.39
CA ILE A 173 26.09 -10.53 -0.65
C ILE A 173 25.53 -9.16 -0.23
N PRO A 174 24.73 -8.49 -1.11
CA PRO A 174 24.13 -7.23 -0.78
C PRO A 174 23.30 -7.30 0.51
N ARG A 175 23.55 -6.37 1.47
CA ARG A 175 22.79 -6.29 2.72
C ARG A 175 21.34 -5.85 2.53
N LEU A 176 21.09 -5.11 1.45
CA LEU A 176 19.76 -4.67 1.08
C LEU A 176 19.60 -4.75 -0.44
N THR A 177 18.63 -5.55 -0.88
CA THR A 177 18.18 -5.59 -2.27
C THR A 177 16.76 -5.05 -2.34
N VAL A 178 16.56 -3.96 -3.07
CA VAL A 178 15.26 -3.32 -3.26
C VAL A 178 14.70 -3.74 -4.61
N VAL A 179 13.52 -4.33 -4.62
CA VAL A 179 12.81 -4.75 -5.84
C VAL A 179 11.85 -3.63 -6.25
N PRO A 180 11.97 -3.10 -7.47
CA PRO A 180 11.08 -2.07 -7.97
C PRO A 180 9.62 -2.52 -7.99
N VAL A 181 8.71 -1.56 -7.80
CA VAL A 181 7.27 -1.77 -7.85
C VAL A 181 6.62 -0.81 -8.84
N ASN A 182 5.41 -1.10 -9.31
CA ASN A 182 4.70 -0.23 -10.22
C ASN A 182 3.20 -0.19 -9.97
N LEU A 183 2.59 0.99 -10.13
CA LEU A 183 1.15 1.18 -9.98
C LEU A 183 0.41 0.61 -11.20
N LYS A 184 -0.55 -0.27 -10.94
CA LYS A 184 -1.55 -0.75 -11.89
C LYS A 184 -2.83 0.05 -11.70
N ILE A 185 -3.08 1.00 -12.59
CA ILE A 185 -4.28 1.82 -12.54
C ILE A 185 -5.44 1.05 -13.19
N ARG A 186 -6.52 0.86 -12.41
CA ARG A 186 -7.79 0.23 -12.83
C ARG A 186 -8.97 1.16 -12.52
N ALA A 187 -10.17 0.63 -12.60
CA ALA A 187 -11.40 1.41 -12.49
C ALA A 187 -11.59 2.08 -11.11
N SER A 188 -11.10 1.52 -10.01
CA SER A 188 -11.33 2.05 -8.66
C SER A 188 -10.68 3.41 -8.36
N SER A 189 -9.76 3.88 -9.21
CA SER A 189 -9.10 5.18 -9.05
C SER A 189 -8.80 5.90 -10.38
N ARG A 190 -9.34 5.41 -11.50
CA ARG A 190 -9.20 6.09 -12.79
C ARG A 190 -10.04 7.37 -12.75
N ALA A 191 -9.44 8.52 -13.11
CA ALA A 191 -10.20 9.75 -13.25
C ALA A 191 -11.39 9.54 -14.22
N ALA A 192 -12.56 10.05 -13.86
CA ALA A 192 -13.68 10.13 -14.82
C ALA A 192 -13.26 11.05 -15.96
N ASN A 193 -13.38 10.55 -17.20
CA ASN A 193 -13.14 11.37 -18.40
C ASN A 193 -14.20 12.45 -18.50
#